data_f8434bb93e00d5615f605f7acb21a05f
#
_entry.id   f8434bb93e00d5615f605f7acb21a05f
#
_cell.length_a   1.000
_cell.length_b   1.000
_cell.length_c   1.000
_cell.angle_alpha   90.00
_cell.angle_beta   90.00
_cell.angle_gamma   90.00
#
_symmetry.space_group_name_H-M   'P 1'
#
loop_
_entity.id
_entity.type
_entity.pdbx_description
1 polymer ?
#
loop_
_entity_poly.entity_id
_entity_poly.type
_entity_poly.pdbx_seq_one_letter_code
_entity_poly.pdbx_strand_id
1 'polypeptide(L)'
;MIDGLEVTDSATVDPFNVMLKPRGAICNLDCKYCYYLRKEDLYPNSSFRMEKNVLEKFVKEYIDAQAGPEVVFSWQGGEPTLMGIDYFRQAVEFQTKYSRPGMRVTNAFQTNGVLIDDEWCSFFRDNEFLLGISLDGPIELHDAYRVDKGGDGTFDDVMRGIDYVQRYEVDYNILTTVHSVNSKHPLTVYKFLRDTIGAKYIQFIPIVEKMNVCGPDQWSVSDRSVQSEDYGEFLLTIYDEWVARDVGTIFVQIFDVALAAWSGMRPGLCVFEETCGSALAMEHNGDLYSCDHFVEQDYLLGNLMDGNIVDLVSSSQQKQFGLAKRDDLPPYCLECEVRFVCNGGCPKNRFIVTPAGDNGLNYLCAGYKRFFTGINLSMDYMASLLKNKRPASDVMPWIQREKLDWIRRVSSVNRNDYCPCGSGKKYKKCCMI
;
A
#
# COMPACT_ATOMS: atom_id res chain seq x y z
N MET A 1 -57.63 -0.81 -5.68
CA MET A 1 -56.83 -0.70 -4.42
C MET A 1 -55.77 -1.74 -4.55
N ILE A 2 -54.58 -1.32 -4.92
CA ILE A 2 -53.37 -2.15 -4.95
C ILE A 2 -52.47 -1.52 -3.92
N ASP A 3 -52.33 -2.24 -2.79
CA ASP A 3 -51.57 -1.82 -1.62
C ASP A 3 -50.10 -1.59 -1.95
N GLY A 4 -49.56 -0.54 -1.34
CA GLY A 4 -48.21 -0.07 -1.50
C GLY A 4 -47.17 -1.10 -1.06
N LEU A 5 -46.28 -1.39 -1.96
CA LEU A 5 -44.96 -1.88 -1.63
C LEU A 5 -44.16 -0.68 -1.06
N GLU A 6 -44.03 -0.63 0.25
CA GLU A 6 -42.99 0.18 0.89
C GLU A 6 -41.63 -0.31 0.38
N VAL A 7 -41.05 0.44 -0.53
CA VAL A 7 -39.63 0.35 -0.84
C VAL A 7 -38.91 0.84 0.44
N THR A 8 -38.47 -0.09 1.25
CA THR A 8 -37.51 0.23 2.32
C THR A 8 -36.28 0.78 1.61
N ASP A 9 -36.06 2.07 1.78
CA ASP A 9 -34.86 2.79 1.38
C ASP A 9 -33.70 2.18 2.18
N SER A 10 -33.09 1.11 1.62
CA SER A 10 -31.87 0.57 2.18
C SER A 10 -30.81 1.62 1.94
N ALA A 11 -30.45 2.35 2.97
CA ALA A 11 -29.36 3.31 2.94
C ALA A 11 -28.14 2.59 2.33
N THR A 12 -27.83 2.93 1.10
CA THR A 12 -26.67 2.36 0.40
C THR A 12 -25.43 2.88 1.11
N VAL A 13 -24.70 1.97 1.74
CA VAL A 13 -23.40 2.28 2.36
C VAL A 13 -22.40 2.52 1.24
N ASP A 14 -21.57 3.56 1.39
CA ASP A 14 -20.44 3.77 0.48
C ASP A 14 -19.55 2.51 0.44
N PRO A 15 -18.98 2.17 -0.72
CA PRO A 15 -18.12 1.00 -0.86
C PRO A 15 -16.98 1.03 0.17
N PHE A 16 -16.80 -0.07 0.89
CA PHE A 16 -15.74 -0.22 1.89
C PHE A 16 -15.06 -1.58 1.79
N ASN A 17 -13.82 -1.64 2.27
CA ASN A 17 -13.03 -2.86 2.36
C ASN A 17 -12.69 -3.14 3.82
N VAL A 18 -12.62 -4.42 4.16
CA VAL A 18 -12.18 -4.86 5.49
C VAL A 18 -10.98 -5.79 5.33
N MET A 19 -9.89 -5.41 5.99
CA MET A 19 -8.71 -6.24 6.11
C MET A 19 -8.86 -7.16 7.30
N LEU A 20 -8.96 -8.44 7.04
CA LEU A 20 -9.17 -9.48 8.04
C LEU A 20 -7.85 -9.92 8.67
N LYS A 21 -7.84 -10.01 10.00
CA LYS A 21 -6.70 -10.46 10.81
C LYS A 21 -7.04 -11.79 11.52
N PRO A 22 -7.23 -12.90 10.79
CA PRO A 22 -7.74 -14.14 11.38
C PRO A 22 -6.80 -14.76 12.42
N ARG A 23 -5.52 -14.42 12.36
CA ARG A 23 -4.49 -14.82 13.33
C ARG A 23 -4.03 -13.68 14.24
N GLY A 24 -4.71 -12.52 14.19
CA GLY A 24 -4.31 -11.32 14.93
C GLY A 24 -2.86 -10.95 14.64
N ALA A 25 -2.09 -10.68 15.70
CA ALA A 25 -0.68 -10.30 15.59
C ALA A 25 0.29 -11.50 15.52
N ILE A 26 -0.18 -12.73 15.62
CA ILE A 26 0.72 -13.91 15.67
C ILE A 26 1.34 -14.18 14.31
N CYS A 27 2.67 -14.28 14.29
CA CYS A 27 3.48 -14.54 13.10
C CYS A 27 4.57 -15.58 13.40
N ASN A 28 5.00 -16.32 12.39
CA ASN A 28 6.16 -17.21 12.44
C ASN A 28 7.49 -16.45 12.35
N LEU A 29 7.47 -15.18 11.91
CA LEU A 29 8.63 -14.30 11.83
C LEU A 29 8.66 -13.27 12.98
N ASP A 30 9.81 -12.59 13.12
CA ASP A 30 10.06 -11.51 14.07
C ASP A 30 10.74 -10.31 13.37
N CYS A 31 10.16 -9.87 12.25
CA CYS A 31 10.69 -8.76 11.46
C CYS A 31 10.85 -7.51 12.34
N LYS A 32 12.07 -6.95 12.37
CA LYS A 32 12.48 -5.89 13.32
C LYS A 32 11.67 -4.59 13.20
N TYR A 33 11.04 -4.34 12.07
CA TYR A 33 10.21 -3.17 11.80
C TYR A 33 8.69 -3.45 11.86
N CYS A 34 8.27 -4.65 12.23
CA CYS A 34 6.85 -5.02 12.15
C CYS A 34 6.04 -4.26 13.21
N TYR A 35 5.22 -3.31 12.75
CA TYR A 35 4.34 -2.54 13.63
C TYR A 35 3.20 -3.36 14.22
N TYR A 36 2.90 -4.52 13.59
CA TYR A 36 1.73 -5.32 13.95
C TYR A 36 1.99 -6.31 15.07
N LEU A 37 3.21 -6.82 15.24
CA LEU A 37 3.55 -7.79 16.28
C LEU A 37 3.19 -7.31 17.69
N ARG A 38 3.38 -6.00 17.97
CA ARG A 38 3.02 -5.41 19.28
C ARG A 38 1.53 -5.30 19.54
N LYS A 39 0.66 -5.59 18.55
CA LYS A 39 -0.79 -5.58 18.71
C LYS A 39 -1.29 -6.75 19.53
N GLU A 40 -0.46 -7.77 19.81
CA GLU A 40 -0.79 -8.83 20.76
C GLU A 40 -1.09 -8.29 22.18
N ASP A 41 -0.47 -7.18 22.56
CA ASP A 41 -0.68 -6.53 23.87
C ASP A 41 -2.13 -6.02 24.06
N LEU A 42 -2.88 -5.81 23.00
CA LEU A 42 -4.28 -5.37 23.03
C LEU A 42 -5.24 -6.50 23.47
N TYR A 43 -4.81 -7.75 23.34
CA TYR A 43 -5.65 -8.93 23.56
C TYR A 43 -4.98 -9.93 24.51
N PRO A 44 -4.70 -9.54 25.76
CA PRO A 44 -4.03 -10.42 26.72
C PRO A 44 -4.84 -11.71 26.91
N ASN A 45 -4.16 -12.84 26.91
CA ASN A 45 -4.74 -14.19 27.03
C ASN A 45 -5.61 -14.65 25.84
N SER A 46 -5.59 -13.97 24.70
CA SER A 46 -6.27 -14.46 23.50
C SER A 46 -5.57 -15.65 22.88
N SER A 47 -6.35 -16.52 22.24
CA SER A 47 -5.81 -17.59 21.36
C SER A 47 -5.31 -17.03 20.03
N PHE A 48 -5.64 -15.78 19.70
CA PHE A 48 -5.39 -15.14 18.42
C PHE A 48 -5.83 -15.99 17.23
N ARG A 49 -7.01 -16.56 17.31
CA ARG A 49 -7.58 -17.40 16.28
C ARG A 49 -9.05 -17.04 16.07
N MET A 50 -9.38 -16.61 14.86
CA MET A 50 -10.77 -16.28 14.52
C MET A 50 -11.61 -17.54 14.52
N GLU A 51 -12.65 -17.53 15.33
CA GLU A 51 -13.60 -18.62 15.46
C GLU A 51 -14.52 -18.70 14.22
N LYS A 52 -15.02 -19.91 13.95
CA LYS A 52 -15.88 -20.19 12.79
C LYS A 52 -17.13 -19.31 12.73
N ASN A 53 -17.77 -19.06 13.88
CA ASN A 53 -18.98 -18.23 13.97
C ASN A 53 -18.69 -16.76 13.63
N VAL A 54 -17.53 -16.23 14.03
CA VAL A 54 -17.09 -14.87 13.68
C VAL A 54 -16.85 -14.77 12.18
N LEU A 55 -16.13 -15.75 11.61
CA LEU A 55 -15.88 -15.82 10.17
C LEU A 55 -17.20 -15.90 9.38
N GLU A 56 -18.10 -16.81 9.74
CA GLU A 56 -19.37 -16.99 9.02
C GLU A 56 -20.24 -15.74 9.08
N LYS A 57 -20.37 -15.12 10.26
CA LYS A 57 -21.11 -13.87 10.41
C LYS A 57 -20.50 -12.76 9.56
N PHE A 58 -19.17 -12.61 9.62
CA PHE A 58 -18.47 -11.60 8.79
C PHE A 58 -18.71 -11.83 7.30
N VAL A 59 -18.48 -13.02 6.79
CA VAL A 59 -18.66 -13.32 5.36
C VAL A 59 -20.05 -12.98 4.90
N LYS A 60 -21.08 -13.39 5.68
CA LYS A 60 -22.48 -13.11 5.37
C LYS A 60 -22.75 -11.61 5.32
N GLU A 61 -22.45 -10.90 6.40
CA GLU A 61 -22.78 -9.47 6.52
C GLU A 61 -21.96 -8.61 5.55
N TYR A 62 -20.72 -8.97 5.29
CA TYR A 62 -19.87 -8.25 4.36
C TYR A 62 -20.37 -8.37 2.92
N ILE A 63 -20.76 -9.57 2.50
CA ILE A 63 -21.41 -9.80 1.19
C ILE A 63 -22.73 -9.05 1.08
N ASP A 64 -23.57 -9.13 2.11
CA ASP A 64 -24.87 -8.46 2.14
C ASP A 64 -24.74 -6.92 2.07
N ALA A 65 -23.68 -6.36 2.66
CA ALA A 65 -23.42 -4.92 2.70
C ALA A 65 -22.86 -4.37 1.37
N GLN A 66 -22.29 -5.20 0.50
CA GLN A 66 -21.72 -4.74 -0.77
C GLN A 66 -22.80 -4.58 -1.83
N ALA A 67 -22.95 -3.36 -2.34
CA ALA A 67 -23.94 -3.06 -3.39
C ALA A 67 -23.49 -3.49 -4.80
N GLY A 68 -22.17 -3.59 -5.02
CA GLY A 68 -21.57 -3.91 -6.30
C GLY A 68 -21.57 -5.40 -6.63
N PRO A 69 -21.30 -5.75 -7.90
CA PRO A 69 -21.19 -7.14 -8.32
C PRO A 69 -19.86 -7.80 -7.90
N GLU A 70 -18.90 -7.01 -7.44
CA GLU A 70 -17.57 -7.50 -7.03
C GLU A 70 -17.36 -7.31 -5.54
N VAL A 71 -16.87 -8.36 -4.86
CA VAL A 71 -16.54 -8.35 -3.44
C VAL A 71 -15.16 -8.93 -3.25
N VAL A 72 -14.27 -8.15 -2.62
CA VAL A 72 -12.89 -8.55 -2.36
C VAL A 72 -12.70 -8.82 -0.88
N PHE A 73 -12.29 -10.03 -0.53
CA PHE A 73 -11.85 -10.38 0.82
C PHE A 73 -10.34 -10.19 0.92
N SER A 74 -9.89 -9.43 1.91
CA SER A 74 -8.46 -9.14 2.13
C SER A 74 -7.98 -9.82 3.42
N TRP A 75 -7.10 -10.80 3.28
CA TRP A 75 -6.54 -11.59 4.38
C TRP A 75 -5.14 -11.12 4.71
N GLN A 76 -4.92 -10.72 5.95
CA GLN A 76 -3.63 -10.26 6.45
C GLN A 76 -3.54 -10.54 7.96
N GLY A 77 -2.64 -9.89 8.67
CA GLY A 77 -2.47 -9.98 10.12
C GLY A 77 -1.00 -10.17 10.46
N GLY A 78 -0.70 -11.04 11.41
CA GLY A 78 0.65 -11.55 11.63
C GLY A 78 1.05 -12.40 10.42
N GLU A 79 0.75 -13.70 10.47
CA GLU A 79 0.86 -14.54 9.27
C GLU A 79 -0.41 -15.39 9.11
N PRO A 80 -1.24 -15.12 8.11
CA PRO A 80 -2.52 -15.80 7.96
C PRO A 80 -2.39 -17.30 7.63
N THR A 81 -1.29 -17.76 7.01
CA THR A 81 -1.07 -19.19 6.76
C THR A 81 -1.03 -20.02 8.05
N LEU A 82 -0.74 -19.43 9.20
CA LEU A 82 -0.81 -20.09 10.52
C LEU A 82 -2.23 -20.49 10.94
N MET A 83 -3.27 -20.03 10.24
CA MET A 83 -4.64 -20.55 10.43
C MET A 83 -4.79 -21.98 9.91
N GLY A 84 -3.93 -22.40 8.98
CA GLY A 84 -4.04 -23.64 8.24
C GLY A 84 -5.03 -23.53 7.07
N ILE A 85 -4.82 -24.35 6.07
CA ILE A 85 -5.55 -24.28 4.79
C ILE A 85 -7.05 -24.59 4.95
N ASP A 86 -7.43 -25.47 5.87
CA ASP A 86 -8.83 -25.85 6.11
C ASP A 86 -9.68 -24.66 6.57
N TYR A 87 -9.08 -23.69 7.27
CA TYR A 87 -9.76 -22.46 7.62
C TYR A 87 -10.15 -21.66 6.37
N PHE A 88 -9.30 -21.57 5.39
CA PHE A 88 -9.57 -20.84 4.14
C PHE A 88 -10.47 -21.62 3.20
N ARG A 89 -10.42 -22.94 3.19
CA ARG A 89 -11.43 -23.79 2.53
C ARG A 89 -12.82 -23.47 3.07
N GLN A 90 -12.94 -23.37 4.40
CA GLN A 90 -14.20 -22.99 5.03
C GLN A 90 -14.64 -21.56 4.71
N ALA A 91 -13.69 -20.61 4.63
CA ALA A 91 -14.00 -19.24 4.21
C ALA A 91 -14.60 -19.21 2.78
N VAL A 92 -14.02 -19.95 1.84
CA VAL A 92 -14.53 -20.07 0.47
C VAL A 92 -15.91 -20.76 0.44
N GLU A 93 -16.14 -21.79 1.27
CA GLU A 93 -17.47 -22.39 1.41
C GLU A 93 -18.52 -21.37 1.87
N PHE A 94 -18.21 -20.52 2.86
CA PHE A 94 -19.12 -19.46 3.29
C PHE A 94 -19.30 -18.38 2.23
N GLN A 95 -18.26 -17.98 1.53
CA GLN A 95 -18.34 -17.04 0.41
C GLN A 95 -19.28 -17.57 -0.67
N THR A 96 -19.14 -18.84 -1.05
CA THR A 96 -20.05 -19.50 -2.01
C THR A 96 -21.47 -19.58 -1.50
N LYS A 97 -21.67 -19.91 -0.22
CA LYS A 97 -23.00 -20.05 0.41
C LYS A 97 -23.78 -18.73 0.41
N TYR A 98 -23.10 -17.60 0.63
CA TYR A 98 -23.76 -16.29 0.79
C TYR A 98 -23.68 -15.42 -0.46
N SER A 99 -22.95 -15.82 -1.50
CA SER A 99 -22.86 -15.07 -2.76
C SER A 99 -24.21 -15.02 -3.48
N ARG A 100 -24.51 -13.87 -4.08
CA ARG A 100 -25.72 -13.66 -4.90
C ARG A 100 -25.44 -14.00 -6.38
N PRO A 101 -26.45 -14.40 -7.15
CA PRO A 101 -26.28 -14.62 -8.59
C PRO A 101 -25.68 -13.40 -9.29
N GLY A 102 -24.62 -13.62 -10.07
CA GLY A 102 -23.90 -12.57 -10.78
C GLY A 102 -22.85 -11.82 -9.95
N MET A 103 -22.68 -12.15 -8.67
CA MET A 103 -21.62 -11.61 -7.84
C MET A 103 -20.29 -12.35 -8.07
N ARG A 104 -19.20 -11.61 -8.20
CA ARG A 104 -17.84 -12.14 -8.25
C ARG A 104 -17.18 -11.90 -6.90
N VAL A 105 -16.80 -12.97 -6.22
CA VAL A 105 -16.04 -12.92 -4.98
C VAL A 105 -14.59 -13.27 -5.31
N THR A 106 -13.66 -12.41 -4.84
CA THR A 106 -12.22 -12.61 -5.01
C THR A 106 -11.52 -12.49 -3.67
N ASN A 107 -10.32 -13.06 -3.57
CA ASN A 107 -9.54 -13.09 -2.35
C ASN A 107 -8.13 -12.54 -2.61
N ALA A 108 -7.71 -11.55 -1.81
CA ALA A 108 -6.34 -11.06 -1.74
C ALA A 108 -5.71 -11.55 -0.43
N PHE A 109 -4.54 -12.15 -0.50
CA PHE A 109 -3.89 -12.82 0.61
C PHE A 109 -2.46 -12.33 0.80
N GLN A 110 -2.23 -11.56 1.87
CA GLN A 110 -0.92 -11.03 2.20
C GLN A 110 -0.16 -12.00 3.10
N THR A 111 1.01 -12.44 2.67
CA THR A 111 1.85 -13.40 3.39
C THR A 111 3.33 -13.04 3.35
N ASN A 112 4.08 -13.53 4.33
CA ASN A 112 5.54 -13.50 4.29
C ASN A 112 6.15 -14.56 3.33
N GLY A 113 5.36 -15.48 2.81
CA GLY A 113 5.76 -16.47 1.81
C GLY A 113 6.47 -17.72 2.35
N VAL A 114 6.89 -17.73 3.61
CA VAL A 114 7.76 -18.79 4.18
C VAL A 114 7.06 -20.15 4.29
N LEU A 115 5.75 -20.17 4.52
CA LEU A 115 4.96 -21.39 4.72
C LEU A 115 4.19 -21.84 3.47
N ILE A 116 4.44 -21.23 2.32
CA ILE A 116 3.82 -21.62 1.06
C ILE A 116 4.45 -22.93 0.55
N ASP A 117 3.60 -23.87 0.15
CA ASP A 117 3.94 -25.18 -0.40
C ASP A 117 2.99 -25.59 -1.54
N ASP A 118 3.11 -26.86 -1.99
CA ASP A 118 2.29 -27.41 -3.08
C ASP A 118 0.79 -27.39 -2.74
N GLU A 119 0.40 -27.67 -1.50
CA GLU A 119 -1.01 -27.71 -1.08
C GLU A 119 -1.60 -26.31 -1.07
N TRP A 120 -0.89 -25.31 -0.53
CA TRP A 120 -1.28 -23.92 -0.55
C TRP A 120 -1.42 -23.38 -1.98
N CYS A 121 -0.44 -23.67 -2.84
CA CYS A 121 -0.48 -23.18 -4.23
C CYS A 121 -1.62 -23.79 -5.04
N SER A 122 -1.90 -25.08 -4.86
CA SER A 122 -3.09 -25.71 -5.48
C SER A 122 -4.37 -25.02 -5.03
N PHE A 123 -4.51 -24.78 -3.73
CA PHE A 123 -5.67 -24.11 -3.16
C PHE A 123 -5.82 -22.68 -3.71
N PHE A 124 -4.75 -21.89 -3.72
CA PHE A 124 -4.79 -20.51 -4.21
C PHE A 124 -5.15 -20.41 -5.70
N ARG A 125 -4.55 -21.26 -6.53
CA ARG A 125 -4.88 -21.33 -7.96
C ARG A 125 -6.32 -21.73 -8.20
N ASP A 126 -6.78 -22.79 -7.55
CA ASP A 126 -8.11 -23.36 -7.78
C ASP A 126 -9.24 -22.43 -7.29
N ASN A 127 -8.92 -21.46 -6.42
CA ASN A 127 -9.86 -20.47 -5.88
C ASN A 127 -9.52 -19.02 -6.32
N GLU A 128 -8.66 -18.82 -7.31
CA GLU A 128 -8.32 -17.53 -7.92
C GLU A 128 -7.85 -16.48 -6.87
N PHE A 129 -7.02 -16.88 -5.90
CA PHE A 129 -6.45 -15.96 -4.93
C PHE A 129 -5.35 -15.12 -5.57
N LEU A 130 -5.32 -13.81 -5.24
CA LEU A 130 -4.19 -12.94 -5.53
C LEU A 130 -3.28 -12.88 -4.30
N LEU A 131 -2.03 -13.28 -4.44
CA LEU A 131 -1.06 -13.24 -3.36
C LEU A 131 -0.30 -11.91 -3.33
N GLY A 132 -0.14 -11.36 -2.12
CA GLY A 132 0.86 -10.34 -1.84
C GLY A 132 2.03 -10.98 -1.08
N ILE A 133 3.20 -11.08 -1.70
CA ILE A 133 4.37 -11.71 -1.08
C ILE A 133 5.34 -10.63 -0.63
N SER A 134 5.76 -10.74 0.62
CA SER A 134 6.69 -9.78 1.23
C SER A 134 8.15 -10.09 0.86
N LEU A 135 8.81 -9.20 0.09
CA LEU A 135 10.21 -9.34 -0.29
C LEU A 135 10.88 -7.97 -0.43
N ASP A 136 11.94 -7.69 0.36
CA ASP A 136 12.51 -6.35 0.47
C ASP A 136 13.74 -6.10 -0.42
N GLY A 137 14.07 -7.05 -1.29
CA GLY A 137 15.21 -6.99 -2.22
C GLY A 137 16.06 -8.26 -2.17
N PRO A 138 17.32 -8.23 -2.70
CA PRO A 138 18.29 -9.30 -2.54
C PRO A 138 18.55 -9.66 -1.07
N ILE A 139 19.17 -10.81 -0.83
CA ILE A 139 19.36 -11.42 0.49
C ILE A 139 19.86 -10.43 1.54
N GLU A 140 20.90 -9.64 1.25
CA GLU A 140 21.49 -8.72 2.24
C GLU A 140 20.52 -7.58 2.63
N LEU A 141 19.64 -7.18 1.73
CA LEU A 141 18.64 -6.13 1.97
C LEU A 141 17.39 -6.69 2.63
N HIS A 142 16.98 -7.91 2.29
CA HIS A 142 15.83 -8.59 2.88
C HIS A 142 16.13 -8.99 4.33
N ASP A 143 17.21 -9.71 4.56
CA ASP A 143 17.57 -10.28 5.87
C ASP A 143 18.08 -9.22 6.87
N ALA A 144 18.32 -7.98 6.42
CA ALA A 144 18.64 -6.88 7.31
C ALA A 144 17.59 -6.71 8.42
N TYR A 145 16.32 -6.91 8.09
CA TYR A 145 15.21 -6.72 9.03
C TYR A 145 14.14 -7.82 9.01
N ARG A 146 14.06 -8.65 7.96
CA ARG A 146 13.15 -9.79 7.95
C ARG A 146 13.85 -11.03 8.49
N VAL A 147 13.60 -11.30 9.75
CA VAL A 147 14.20 -12.42 10.47
C VAL A 147 13.12 -13.32 11.06
N ASP A 148 13.47 -14.56 11.30
CA ASP A 148 12.63 -15.50 12.02
C ASP A 148 12.67 -15.27 13.55
N LYS A 149 12.00 -16.14 14.32
CA LYS A 149 11.98 -16.08 15.79
C LYS A 149 13.35 -16.39 16.42
N GLY A 150 14.27 -17.02 15.69
CA GLY A 150 15.66 -17.26 16.08
C GLY A 150 16.60 -16.10 15.78
N GLY A 151 16.15 -15.14 14.96
CA GLY A 151 16.97 -14.01 14.48
C GLY A 151 17.71 -14.30 13.18
N ASP A 152 17.47 -15.47 12.56
CA ASP A 152 18.07 -15.85 11.28
C ASP A 152 17.32 -15.21 10.11
N GLY A 153 18.03 -14.95 8.99
CA GLY A 153 17.44 -14.42 7.77
C GLY A 153 16.41 -15.37 7.14
N THR A 154 15.44 -14.81 6.41
CA THR A 154 14.31 -15.58 5.86
C THR A 154 14.28 -15.58 4.34
N PHE A 155 15.27 -15.00 3.67
CA PHE A 155 15.32 -14.86 2.22
C PHE A 155 15.14 -16.17 1.47
N ASP A 156 15.90 -17.20 1.82
CA ASP A 156 15.87 -18.50 1.12
C ASP A 156 14.50 -19.19 1.26
N ASP A 157 13.84 -19.06 2.40
CA ASP A 157 12.50 -19.60 2.62
C ASP A 157 11.44 -18.86 1.80
N VAL A 158 11.53 -17.54 1.69
CA VAL A 158 10.64 -16.74 0.85
C VAL A 158 10.86 -17.07 -0.62
N MET A 159 12.11 -17.22 -1.06
CA MET A 159 12.43 -17.60 -2.44
C MET A 159 11.88 -18.97 -2.81
N ARG A 160 11.93 -19.94 -1.87
CA ARG A 160 11.28 -21.24 -2.03
C ARG A 160 9.75 -21.09 -2.20
N GLY A 161 9.11 -20.24 -1.40
CA GLY A 161 7.68 -19.94 -1.52
C GLY A 161 7.34 -19.32 -2.87
N ILE A 162 8.14 -18.38 -3.36
CA ILE A 162 7.97 -17.77 -4.70
C ILE A 162 8.12 -18.82 -5.81
N ASP A 163 9.07 -19.74 -5.69
CA ASP A 163 9.25 -20.84 -6.66
C ASP A 163 7.99 -21.74 -6.73
N TYR A 164 7.36 -22.04 -5.59
CA TYR A 164 6.08 -22.74 -5.59
C TYR A 164 4.98 -21.92 -6.31
N VAL A 165 4.81 -20.65 -5.96
CA VAL A 165 3.81 -19.77 -6.55
C VAL A 165 3.96 -19.68 -8.08
N GLN A 166 5.19 -19.57 -8.58
CA GLN A 166 5.49 -19.50 -10.01
C GLN A 166 5.23 -20.84 -10.73
N ARG A 167 5.62 -21.97 -10.12
CA ARG A 167 5.36 -23.30 -10.69
C ARG A 167 3.87 -23.63 -10.82
N TYR A 168 3.06 -23.13 -9.90
CA TYR A 168 1.61 -23.35 -9.90
C TYR A 168 0.84 -22.25 -10.67
N GLU A 169 1.55 -21.27 -11.22
CA GLU A 169 0.97 -20.14 -11.96
C GLU A 169 -0.09 -19.37 -11.13
N VAL A 170 0.17 -19.22 -9.81
CA VAL A 170 -0.70 -18.42 -8.93
C VAL A 170 -0.40 -16.94 -9.15
N ASP A 171 -1.43 -16.12 -9.28
CA ASP A 171 -1.29 -14.67 -9.42
C ASP A 171 -0.68 -14.04 -8.16
N TYR A 172 0.36 -13.23 -8.33
CA TYR A 172 1.01 -12.57 -7.21
C TYR A 172 1.53 -11.17 -7.53
N ASN A 173 1.64 -10.36 -6.48
CA ASN A 173 2.40 -9.13 -6.45
C ASN A 173 3.48 -9.19 -5.35
N ILE A 174 4.51 -8.37 -5.49
CA ILE A 174 5.56 -8.24 -4.46
C ILE A 174 5.34 -6.94 -3.67
N LEU A 175 5.29 -7.09 -2.34
CA LEU A 175 5.29 -5.97 -1.40
C LEU A 175 6.69 -5.81 -0.83
N THR A 176 7.33 -4.72 -1.18
CA THR A 176 8.64 -4.33 -0.66
C THR A 176 8.49 -3.23 0.37
N THR A 177 8.90 -3.52 1.58
CA THR A 177 9.01 -2.51 2.63
C THR A 177 10.29 -1.72 2.43
N VAL A 178 10.15 -0.39 2.23
CA VAL A 178 11.30 0.51 2.05
C VAL A 178 11.74 1.05 3.40
N HIS A 179 12.97 0.74 3.78
CA HIS A 179 13.58 1.06 5.07
C HIS A 179 14.95 1.71 4.90
N SER A 180 15.60 2.09 5.99
CA SER A 180 16.87 2.86 5.96
C SER A 180 18.00 2.17 5.19
N VAL A 181 18.00 0.84 5.10
CA VAL A 181 19.06 0.09 4.40
C VAL A 181 18.76 -0.01 2.91
N ASN A 182 17.61 -0.58 2.51
CA ASN A 182 17.32 -0.82 1.10
C ASN A 182 17.01 0.46 0.30
N SER A 183 16.58 1.54 0.96
CA SER A 183 16.35 2.84 0.32
C SER A 183 17.60 3.43 -0.35
N LYS A 184 18.78 2.99 0.07
CA LYS A 184 20.07 3.39 -0.53
C LYS A 184 20.43 2.62 -1.81
N HIS A 185 19.63 1.61 -2.16
CA HIS A 185 19.91 0.68 -3.26
C HIS A 185 18.73 0.53 -4.25
N PRO A 186 18.11 1.64 -4.74
CA PRO A 186 16.87 1.61 -5.50
C PRO A 186 16.95 0.71 -6.74
N LEU A 187 17.97 0.87 -7.58
CA LEU A 187 18.11 0.07 -8.80
C LEU A 187 18.47 -1.40 -8.51
N THR A 188 19.18 -1.68 -7.42
CA THR A 188 19.47 -3.06 -7.01
C THR A 188 18.17 -3.76 -6.64
N VAL A 189 17.34 -3.11 -5.84
CA VAL A 189 16.02 -3.64 -5.45
C VAL A 189 15.13 -3.82 -6.68
N TYR A 190 14.94 -2.76 -7.47
CA TYR A 190 14.03 -2.81 -8.61
C TYR A 190 14.43 -3.86 -9.65
N LYS A 191 15.72 -3.88 -10.06
CA LYS A 191 16.21 -4.85 -11.03
C LYS A 191 16.15 -6.28 -10.52
N PHE A 192 16.40 -6.52 -9.23
CA PHE A 192 16.23 -7.83 -8.63
C PHE A 192 14.76 -8.30 -8.72
N LEU A 193 13.81 -7.46 -8.36
CA LEU A 193 12.39 -7.79 -8.46
C LEU A 193 11.95 -8.02 -9.91
N ARG A 194 12.39 -7.17 -10.84
CA ARG A 194 12.05 -7.26 -12.25
C ARG A 194 12.72 -8.44 -12.94
N ASP A 195 14.06 -8.54 -12.83
CA ASP A 195 14.88 -9.41 -13.69
C ASP A 195 15.09 -10.81 -13.06
N THR A 196 15.19 -10.89 -11.73
CA THR A 196 15.42 -12.18 -11.01
C THR A 196 14.13 -12.83 -10.58
N ILE A 197 13.22 -12.04 -9.96
CA ILE A 197 11.91 -12.56 -9.51
C ILE A 197 10.92 -12.62 -10.67
N GLY A 198 11.05 -11.76 -11.68
CA GLY A 198 10.06 -11.65 -12.75
C GLY A 198 8.75 -11.02 -12.31
N ALA A 199 8.77 -10.24 -11.24
CA ALA A 199 7.59 -9.59 -10.69
C ALA A 199 7.01 -8.56 -11.68
N LYS A 200 5.72 -8.69 -11.99
CA LYS A 200 4.99 -7.74 -12.83
C LYS A 200 4.32 -6.64 -12.02
N TYR A 201 3.94 -6.92 -10.79
CA TYR A 201 3.23 -6.00 -9.89
C TYR A 201 4.04 -5.80 -8.62
N ILE A 202 4.41 -4.55 -8.35
CA ILE A 202 5.33 -4.18 -7.26
C ILE A 202 4.71 -3.05 -6.43
N GLN A 203 4.80 -3.17 -5.10
CA GLN A 203 4.40 -2.13 -4.16
C GLN A 203 5.60 -1.75 -3.29
N PHE A 204 5.89 -0.45 -3.18
CA PHE A 204 6.92 0.10 -2.31
C PHE A 204 6.27 0.82 -1.12
N ILE A 205 6.38 0.22 0.07
CA ILE A 205 5.71 0.70 1.28
C ILE A 205 6.77 1.26 2.24
N PRO A 206 6.77 2.57 2.56
CA PRO A 206 7.79 3.15 3.43
C PRO A 206 7.58 2.78 4.88
N ILE A 207 8.65 2.40 5.59
CA ILE A 207 8.66 2.28 7.04
C ILE A 207 8.80 3.66 7.67
N VAL A 208 7.85 3.99 8.54
CA VAL A 208 7.87 5.17 9.40
C VAL A 208 7.43 4.74 10.80
N GLU A 209 8.40 4.49 11.66
CA GLU A 209 8.19 4.14 13.06
C GLU A 209 8.38 5.38 13.92
N LYS A 210 7.26 6.01 14.30
CA LYS A 210 7.25 7.18 15.16
C LYS A 210 7.75 6.84 16.56
N MET A 211 8.69 7.64 17.09
CA MET A 211 9.25 7.49 18.43
C MET A 211 9.17 8.82 19.20
N ASN A 212 8.85 8.73 20.48
CA ASN A 212 8.92 9.89 21.39
C ASN A 212 10.36 10.01 21.92
N VAL A 213 11.00 11.14 21.72
CA VAL A 213 12.45 11.28 22.01
C VAL A 213 12.73 12.07 23.28
N CYS A 214 11.97 13.10 23.61
CA CYS A 214 12.31 14.03 24.73
C CYS A 214 11.13 14.81 25.32
N GLY A 215 9.96 14.21 25.49
CA GLY A 215 8.81 14.89 26.08
C GLY A 215 7.58 14.99 25.16
N PRO A 216 6.47 15.56 25.63
CA PRO A 216 5.28 15.69 24.82
C PRO A 216 5.60 16.54 23.58
N ASP A 217 5.20 16.05 22.42
CA ASP A 217 5.30 16.71 21.11
C ASP A 217 6.70 16.75 20.44
N GLN A 218 7.72 16.10 20.99
CA GLN A 218 8.99 15.91 20.28
C GLN A 218 9.08 14.50 19.69
N TRP A 219 8.82 14.40 18.40
CA TRP A 219 8.78 13.14 17.68
C TRP A 219 9.98 12.98 16.74
N SER A 220 10.52 11.78 16.71
CA SER A 220 11.49 11.32 15.74
C SER A 220 11.03 10.01 15.14
N VAL A 221 11.83 9.43 14.29
CA VAL A 221 11.62 8.08 13.76
C VAL A 221 12.78 7.16 14.18
N SER A 222 12.51 5.85 14.18
CA SER A 222 13.55 4.85 14.43
C SER A 222 14.64 4.92 13.36
N ASP A 223 15.80 4.36 13.67
CA ASP A 223 16.93 4.19 12.75
C ASP A 223 16.62 3.22 11.59
N ARG A 224 15.57 2.40 11.72
CA ARG A 224 15.05 1.53 10.66
C ARG A 224 14.17 2.27 9.67
N SER A 225 13.55 3.37 10.08
CA SER A 225 12.68 4.18 9.22
C SER A 225 13.46 4.76 8.04
N VAL A 226 12.83 4.78 6.88
CA VAL A 226 13.38 5.47 5.72
C VAL A 226 13.33 6.98 5.95
N GLN A 227 14.42 7.69 5.64
CA GLN A 227 14.39 9.15 5.65
C GLN A 227 13.53 9.67 4.50
N SER A 228 12.85 10.79 4.72
CA SER A 228 11.91 11.36 3.74
C SER A 228 12.56 11.59 2.38
N GLU A 229 13.73 12.22 2.37
CA GLU A 229 14.49 12.53 1.15
C GLU A 229 14.97 11.25 0.44
N ASP A 230 15.43 10.26 1.21
CA ASP A 230 15.86 8.97 0.67
C ASP A 230 14.70 8.21 0.02
N TYR A 231 13.50 8.28 0.60
CA TYR A 231 12.32 7.65 0.00
C TYR A 231 11.93 8.32 -1.33
N GLY A 232 11.97 9.65 -1.37
CA GLY A 232 11.73 10.40 -2.60
C GLY A 232 12.73 10.06 -3.69
N GLU A 233 14.02 9.99 -3.35
CA GLU A 233 15.10 9.63 -4.30
C GLU A 233 15.02 8.17 -4.73
N PHE A 234 14.68 7.24 -3.81
CA PHE A 234 14.43 5.84 -4.11
C PHE A 234 13.34 5.68 -5.18
N LEU A 235 12.20 6.31 -4.99
CA LEU A 235 11.09 6.26 -5.94
C LEU A 235 11.45 6.90 -7.29
N LEU A 236 12.11 8.07 -7.26
CA LEU A 236 12.48 8.80 -8.48
C LEU A 236 13.50 8.03 -9.31
N THR A 237 14.50 7.43 -8.67
CA THR A 237 15.51 6.61 -9.33
C THR A 237 14.91 5.38 -10.02
N ILE A 238 13.96 4.71 -9.35
CA ILE A 238 13.23 3.57 -9.94
C ILE A 238 12.33 4.06 -11.07
N TYR A 239 11.63 5.18 -10.89
CA TYR A 239 10.78 5.75 -11.91
C TYR A 239 11.53 6.08 -13.20
N ASP A 240 12.74 6.64 -13.10
CA ASP A 240 13.59 6.97 -14.24
C ASP A 240 14.01 5.73 -15.08
N GLU A 241 14.21 4.60 -14.43
CA GLU A 241 14.44 3.32 -15.10
C GLU A 241 13.14 2.78 -15.70
N TRP A 242 12.05 2.77 -14.93
CA TRP A 242 10.74 2.26 -15.31
C TRP A 242 10.13 3.03 -16.51
N VAL A 243 10.12 4.37 -16.44
CA VAL A 243 9.53 5.20 -17.52
C VAL A 243 10.27 5.10 -18.85
N ALA A 244 11.53 4.68 -18.82
CA ALA A 244 12.35 4.52 -20.02
C ALA A 244 12.17 3.14 -20.68
N ARG A 245 11.65 2.11 -19.98
CA ARG A 245 11.72 0.71 -20.44
C ARG A 245 10.51 -0.16 -20.14
N ASP A 246 9.80 0.10 -19.02
CA ASP A 246 8.95 -0.90 -18.41
C ASP A 246 7.45 -0.50 -18.36
N VAL A 247 7.10 0.69 -18.89
CA VAL A 247 5.71 1.17 -18.92
C VAL A 247 4.83 0.21 -19.72
N GLY A 248 3.75 -0.28 -19.06
CA GLY A 248 2.83 -1.24 -19.66
C GLY A 248 3.26 -2.71 -19.55
N THR A 249 4.44 -2.99 -18.96
CA THR A 249 4.93 -4.36 -18.71
C THR A 249 5.16 -4.65 -17.23
N ILE A 250 5.65 -3.66 -16.48
CA ILE A 250 5.80 -3.71 -15.02
C ILE A 250 4.91 -2.63 -14.42
N PHE A 251 4.13 -3.00 -13.43
CA PHE A 251 3.19 -2.13 -12.74
C PHE A 251 3.71 -1.83 -11.33
N VAL A 252 4.08 -0.58 -11.09
CA VAL A 252 4.49 -0.11 -9.77
C VAL A 252 3.36 0.72 -9.20
N GLN A 253 2.73 0.24 -8.13
CA GLN A 253 1.48 0.77 -7.59
C GLN A 253 1.47 2.31 -7.45
N ILE A 254 2.51 2.90 -6.86
CA ILE A 254 2.57 4.36 -6.67
C ILE A 254 2.69 5.12 -8.00
N PHE A 255 3.26 4.52 -9.05
CA PHE A 255 3.36 5.14 -10.38
C PHE A 255 2.01 5.10 -11.10
N ASP A 256 1.29 3.99 -10.99
CA ASP A 256 -0.07 3.85 -11.55
C ASP A 256 -1.05 4.79 -10.85
N VAL A 257 -0.97 4.90 -9.53
CA VAL A 257 -1.73 5.85 -8.71
C VAL A 257 -1.44 7.29 -9.12
N ALA A 258 -0.17 7.64 -9.35
CA ALA A 258 0.21 8.94 -9.86
C ALA A 258 -0.42 9.19 -11.24
N LEU A 259 -0.27 8.26 -12.19
CA LEU A 259 -0.85 8.40 -13.54
C LEU A 259 -2.37 8.56 -13.52
N ALA A 260 -3.07 7.85 -12.63
CA ALA A 260 -4.51 8.03 -12.43
C ALA A 260 -4.84 9.47 -11.99
N ALA A 261 -4.11 10.02 -11.00
CA ALA A 261 -4.31 11.39 -10.53
C ALA A 261 -4.03 12.43 -11.62
N TRP A 262 -2.93 12.28 -12.39
CA TRP A 262 -2.64 13.16 -13.55
C TRP A 262 -3.69 13.03 -14.66
N SER A 263 -4.36 11.92 -14.77
CA SER A 263 -5.47 11.70 -15.71
C SER A 263 -6.83 12.20 -15.19
N GLY A 264 -6.86 12.86 -14.02
CA GLY A 264 -8.07 13.37 -13.37
C GLY A 264 -8.95 12.28 -12.76
N MET A 265 -8.41 11.08 -12.56
CA MET A 265 -9.10 9.96 -11.88
C MET A 265 -8.73 9.93 -10.40
N ARG A 266 -9.57 9.29 -9.58
CA ARG A 266 -9.23 9.04 -8.18
C ARG A 266 -8.00 8.14 -8.09
N PRO A 267 -7.09 8.41 -7.14
CA PRO A 267 -5.85 7.63 -6.98
C PRO A 267 -6.08 6.13 -6.71
N GLY A 268 -7.18 5.77 -6.04
CA GLY A 268 -7.51 4.38 -5.72
C GLY A 268 -6.65 3.75 -4.61
N LEU A 269 -5.72 4.49 -4.03
CA LEU A 269 -4.90 4.07 -2.90
C LEU A 269 -5.17 4.99 -1.70
N CYS A 270 -5.62 4.45 -0.58
CA CYS A 270 -6.07 5.22 0.59
C CYS A 270 -5.07 6.26 1.08
N VAL A 271 -3.77 6.00 0.94
CA VAL A 271 -2.70 6.96 1.30
C VAL A 271 -2.84 8.27 0.55
N PHE A 272 -3.24 8.23 -0.72
CA PHE A 272 -3.34 9.40 -1.60
C PHE A 272 -4.78 9.83 -1.91
N GLU A 273 -5.79 9.14 -1.38
CA GLU A 273 -7.17 9.62 -1.42
C GLU A 273 -7.36 10.87 -0.56
N GLU A 274 -8.33 11.69 -0.89
CA GLU A 274 -8.64 12.93 -0.16
C GLU A 274 -9.12 12.64 1.27
N THR A 275 -9.90 11.58 1.45
CA THR A 275 -10.44 11.14 2.74
C THR A 275 -9.99 9.70 3.07
N CYS A 276 -10.09 9.32 4.33
CA CYS A 276 -9.96 7.95 4.81
C CYS A 276 -11.34 7.29 5.03
N GLY A 277 -11.37 6.17 5.72
CA GLY A 277 -12.59 5.56 6.27
C GLY A 277 -13.18 4.41 5.45
N SER A 278 -12.69 4.15 4.23
CA SER A 278 -13.16 3.04 3.39
C SER A 278 -12.34 1.76 3.50
N ALA A 279 -11.25 1.76 4.26
CA ALA A 279 -10.36 0.60 4.45
C ALA A 279 -10.21 0.31 5.94
N LEU A 280 -11.04 -0.58 6.46
CA LEU A 280 -11.11 -0.95 7.86
C LEU A 280 -10.26 -2.19 8.16
N ALA A 281 -10.07 -2.49 9.44
CA ALA A 281 -9.44 -3.74 9.86
C ALA A 281 -10.32 -4.48 10.88
N MET A 282 -10.44 -5.79 10.73
CA MET A 282 -11.16 -6.62 11.68
C MET A 282 -10.23 -7.66 12.30
N GLU A 283 -10.16 -7.64 13.61
CA GLU A 283 -9.40 -8.56 14.43
C GLU A 283 -10.06 -9.93 14.56
N HIS A 284 -9.26 -10.90 14.99
CA HIS A 284 -9.65 -12.31 15.14
C HIS A 284 -10.86 -12.57 16.04
N ASN A 285 -11.17 -11.67 16.96
CA ASN A 285 -12.30 -11.75 17.86
C ASN A 285 -13.57 -11.02 17.35
N GLY A 286 -13.50 -10.39 16.18
CA GLY A 286 -14.60 -9.62 15.60
C GLY A 286 -14.58 -8.12 15.90
N ASP A 287 -13.57 -7.62 16.61
CA ASP A 287 -13.39 -6.17 16.81
C ASP A 287 -13.06 -5.49 15.50
N LEU A 288 -13.85 -4.46 15.15
CA LEU A 288 -13.67 -3.68 13.93
C LEU A 288 -13.05 -2.32 14.25
N TYR A 289 -11.97 -2.00 13.57
CA TYR A 289 -11.22 -0.75 13.71
C TYR A 289 -11.31 0.12 12.48
N SER A 290 -11.21 1.42 12.68
CA SER A 290 -11.28 2.44 11.61
C SER A 290 -10.28 2.23 10.47
N CYS A 291 -9.11 1.66 10.76
CA CYS A 291 -8.04 1.43 9.77
C CYS A 291 -7.01 0.44 10.32
N ASP A 292 -6.34 -0.28 9.44
CA ASP A 292 -5.24 -1.21 9.76
C ASP A 292 -4.06 -0.54 10.53
N HIS A 293 -3.75 0.71 10.20
CA HIS A 293 -2.72 1.48 10.90
C HIS A 293 -3.14 2.00 12.28
N PHE A 294 -4.42 1.96 12.59
CA PHE A 294 -5.02 2.49 13.81
C PHE A 294 -5.79 1.40 14.57
N VAL A 295 -5.17 0.22 14.71
CA VAL A 295 -5.68 -0.85 15.58
C VAL A 295 -5.29 -0.51 17.01
N GLU A 296 -6.08 0.36 17.64
CA GLU A 296 -5.90 0.92 18.98
C GLU A 296 -7.27 1.25 19.58
N GLN A 297 -7.38 1.30 20.90
CA GLN A 297 -8.65 1.44 21.60
C GLN A 297 -9.47 2.67 21.13
N ASP A 298 -8.82 3.79 20.86
CA ASP A 298 -9.49 5.04 20.45
C ASP A 298 -10.14 4.93 19.05
N TYR A 299 -9.71 3.95 18.25
CA TYR A 299 -10.22 3.73 16.89
C TYR A 299 -11.06 2.46 16.75
N LEU A 300 -11.42 1.84 17.88
CA LEU A 300 -12.35 0.72 17.91
C LEU A 300 -13.78 1.22 17.63
N LEU A 301 -14.41 0.68 16.59
CA LEU A 301 -15.79 1.01 16.21
C LEU A 301 -16.82 0.16 16.96
N GLY A 302 -16.42 -1.05 17.36
CA GLY A 302 -17.24 -2.01 18.06
C GLY A 302 -16.90 -3.44 17.66
N ASN A 303 -17.66 -4.40 18.19
CA ASN A 303 -17.47 -5.81 17.89
C ASN A 303 -18.60 -6.32 16.98
N LEU A 304 -18.24 -7.02 15.92
CA LEU A 304 -19.19 -7.59 14.96
C LEU A 304 -20.21 -8.52 15.62
N MET A 305 -19.83 -9.23 16.71
CA MET A 305 -20.73 -10.17 17.38
C MET A 305 -21.83 -9.46 18.18
N ASP A 306 -21.63 -8.20 18.56
CA ASP A 306 -22.58 -7.38 19.33
C ASP A 306 -23.49 -6.50 18.46
N GLY A 307 -23.19 -6.37 17.16
CA GLY A 307 -23.91 -5.50 16.22
C GLY A 307 -23.92 -6.04 14.79
N ASN A 308 -24.07 -5.14 13.83
CA ASN A 308 -23.93 -5.44 12.41
C ASN A 308 -22.85 -4.55 11.77
N ILE A 309 -22.26 -5.04 10.68
CA ILE A 309 -21.15 -4.35 10.04
C ILE A 309 -21.54 -2.99 9.46
N VAL A 310 -22.76 -2.85 8.94
CA VAL A 310 -23.25 -1.62 8.30
C VAL A 310 -23.33 -0.47 9.32
N ASP A 311 -23.84 -0.74 10.52
CA ASP A 311 -23.91 0.27 11.58
C ASP A 311 -22.52 0.72 12.03
N LEU A 312 -21.57 -0.22 12.14
CA LEU A 312 -20.20 0.07 12.54
C LEU A 312 -19.50 0.95 11.51
N VAL A 313 -19.54 0.58 10.21
CA VAL A 313 -18.86 1.33 9.14
C VAL A 313 -19.54 2.67 8.82
N SER A 314 -20.84 2.82 9.11
CA SER A 314 -21.61 4.05 8.92
C SER A 314 -21.61 4.97 10.12
N SER A 315 -20.93 4.58 11.22
CA SER A 315 -20.91 5.33 12.48
C SER A 315 -20.39 6.76 12.30
N SER A 316 -20.81 7.66 13.19
CA SER A 316 -20.30 9.03 13.21
C SER A 316 -18.78 9.09 13.47
N GLN A 317 -18.27 8.18 14.30
CA GLN A 317 -16.84 8.03 14.57
C GLN A 317 -16.07 7.72 13.28
N GLN A 318 -16.54 6.74 12.49
CA GLN A 318 -15.88 6.37 11.22
C GLN A 318 -15.93 7.49 10.19
N LYS A 319 -17.06 8.19 10.08
CA LYS A 319 -17.19 9.36 9.19
C LYS A 319 -16.23 10.48 9.59
N GLN A 320 -16.14 10.81 10.88
CA GLN A 320 -15.20 11.82 11.39
C GLN A 320 -13.75 11.42 11.14
N PHE A 321 -13.38 10.17 11.42
CA PHE A 321 -12.06 9.64 11.11
C PHE A 321 -11.71 9.82 9.61
N GLY A 322 -12.65 9.52 8.73
CA GLY A 322 -12.46 9.66 7.28
C GLY A 322 -12.25 11.11 6.85
N LEU A 323 -13.10 12.02 7.30
CA LEU A 323 -13.07 13.44 6.96
C LEU A 323 -11.86 14.17 7.53
N ALA A 324 -11.41 13.82 8.74
CA ALA A 324 -10.25 14.41 9.41
C ALA A 324 -8.98 14.39 8.53
N LYS A 325 -8.83 13.38 7.67
CA LYS A 325 -7.70 13.34 6.73
C LYS A 325 -7.63 14.57 5.84
N ARG A 326 -8.76 15.07 5.35
CA ARG A 326 -8.88 16.26 4.50
C ARG A 326 -8.93 17.54 5.32
N ASP A 327 -9.74 17.53 6.39
CA ASP A 327 -10.11 18.73 7.12
C ASP A 327 -8.99 19.23 8.05
N ASP A 328 -8.10 18.31 8.51
CA ASP A 328 -6.95 18.63 9.38
C ASP A 328 -5.66 18.94 8.59
N LEU A 329 -5.76 19.20 7.26
CA LEU A 329 -4.57 19.55 6.48
C LEU A 329 -4.05 20.95 6.86
N PRO A 330 -2.74 21.10 7.15
CA PRO A 330 -2.16 22.41 7.42
C PRO A 330 -2.18 23.31 6.15
N PRO A 331 -2.18 24.65 6.30
CA PRO A 331 -2.16 25.58 5.17
C PRO A 331 -1.07 25.27 4.14
N TYR A 332 0.11 24.86 4.59
CA TYR A 332 1.22 24.42 3.75
C TYR A 332 0.82 23.31 2.75
N CYS A 333 -0.03 22.36 3.17
CA CYS A 333 -0.54 21.31 2.29
C CYS A 333 -1.65 21.84 1.36
N LEU A 334 -2.48 22.76 1.84
CA LEU A 334 -3.58 23.33 1.05
C LEU A 334 -3.08 24.14 -0.16
N GLU A 335 -1.92 24.76 -0.04
CA GLU A 335 -1.27 25.57 -1.08
C GLU A 335 -0.26 24.78 -1.94
N CYS A 336 -0.08 23.49 -1.68
CA CYS A 336 0.95 22.67 -2.32
C CYS A 336 0.58 22.31 -3.76
N GLU A 337 1.52 22.50 -4.71
CA GLU A 337 1.35 22.19 -6.13
C GLU A 337 1.08 20.72 -6.43
N VAL A 338 1.52 19.79 -5.56
CA VAL A 338 1.30 18.34 -5.72
C VAL A 338 0.16 17.82 -4.82
N ARG A 339 -0.67 18.73 -4.27
CA ARG A 339 -1.80 18.33 -3.42
C ARG A 339 -2.77 17.40 -4.13
N PHE A 340 -3.04 17.63 -5.40
CA PHE A 340 -4.00 16.85 -6.21
C PHE A 340 -3.70 15.35 -6.25
N VAL A 341 -2.45 14.94 -6.04
CA VAL A 341 -2.02 13.54 -5.98
C VAL A 341 -1.64 13.11 -4.56
N CYS A 342 -1.04 14.00 -3.75
CA CYS A 342 -0.50 13.66 -2.43
C CYS A 342 -1.58 13.64 -1.32
N ASN A 343 -2.51 14.61 -1.34
CA ASN A 343 -3.54 14.81 -0.32
C ASN A 343 -3.01 14.71 1.13
N GLY A 344 -1.74 15.14 1.35
CA GLY A 344 -1.07 15.11 2.65
C GLY A 344 -0.67 13.71 3.14
N GLY A 345 -0.77 12.68 2.31
CA GLY A 345 -0.40 11.29 2.63
C GLY A 345 -1.21 10.69 3.80
N CYS A 346 -0.72 9.58 4.35
CA CYS A 346 -1.40 8.89 5.46
C CYS A 346 -1.36 9.71 6.75
N PRO A 347 -2.50 9.90 7.46
CA PRO A 347 -2.56 10.59 8.76
C PRO A 347 -1.63 9.99 9.82
N LYS A 348 -1.38 8.70 9.82
CA LYS A 348 -0.41 8.02 10.71
C LYS A 348 0.95 8.73 10.74
N ASN A 349 1.37 9.27 9.59
CA ASN A 349 2.69 9.87 9.43
C ASN A 349 2.69 11.41 9.56
N ARG A 350 1.57 12.03 9.96
CA ARG A 350 1.41 13.49 10.12
C ARG A 350 1.77 13.95 11.53
N PHE A 351 3.03 13.90 11.89
CA PHE A 351 3.50 14.22 13.24
C PHE A 351 4.67 15.21 13.27
N ILE A 352 5.03 15.81 12.14
CA ILE A 352 6.03 16.88 12.11
C ILE A 352 5.39 18.24 11.87
N VAL A 353 6.17 19.31 12.07
CA VAL A 353 5.72 20.68 11.85
C VAL A 353 6.03 21.15 10.43
N THR A 354 5.22 22.07 9.91
CA THR A 354 5.50 22.76 8.64
C THR A 354 6.66 23.74 8.81
N PRO A 355 7.27 24.23 7.72
CA PRO A 355 8.25 25.32 7.81
C PRO A 355 7.72 26.61 8.45
N ALA A 356 6.39 26.80 8.48
CA ALA A 356 5.73 27.93 9.15
C ALA A 356 5.42 27.66 10.64
N GLY A 357 5.63 26.42 11.12
CA GLY A 357 5.40 26.03 12.51
C GLY A 357 4.04 25.39 12.78
N ASP A 358 3.21 25.15 11.75
CA ASP A 358 1.92 24.46 11.92
C ASP A 358 2.15 22.97 12.13
N ASN A 359 1.33 22.33 12.97
CA ASN A 359 1.35 20.87 13.19
C ASN A 359 0.69 20.11 12.04
N GLY A 360 0.94 18.80 11.97
CA GLY A 360 0.19 17.89 11.08
C GLY A 360 0.81 17.72 9.68
N LEU A 361 2.07 18.10 9.48
CA LEU A 361 2.78 17.78 8.26
C LEU A 361 3.21 16.30 8.26
N ASN A 362 3.04 15.66 7.11
CA ASN A 362 3.49 14.28 6.94
C ASN A 362 5.01 14.19 6.93
N TYR A 363 5.56 13.24 7.69
CA TYR A 363 7.01 12.99 7.77
C TYR A 363 7.66 12.77 6.39
N LEU A 364 6.95 12.10 5.47
CA LEU A 364 7.44 11.84 4.11
C LEU A 364 7.19 13.00 3.13
N CYS A 365 6.76 14.17 3.60
CA CYS A 365 6.38 15.29 2.75
C CYS A 365 7.50 15.72 1.79
N ALA A 366 8.73 15.87 2.26
CA ALA A 366 9.86 16.27 1.41
C ALA A 366 10.12 15.25 0.28
N GLY A 367 10.08 13.96 0.61
CA GLY A 367 10.23 12.86 -0.37
C GLY A 367 9.09 12.80 -1.37
N TYR A 368 7.84 12.88 -0.92
CA TYR A 368 6.68 12.91 -1.82
C TYR A 368 6.71 14.11 -2.75
N LYS A 369 6.99 15.31 -2.22
CA LYS A 369 7.09 16.52 -3.03
C LYS A 369 8.19 16.39 -4.08
N ARG A 370 9.38 15.93 -3.69
CA ARG A 370 10.48 15.67 -4.63
C ARG A 370 10.08 14.67 -5.71
N PHE A 371 9.48 13.55 -5.33
CA PHE A 371 9.06 12.51 -6.26
C PHE A 371 8.00 13.04 -7.23
N PHE A 372 6.87 13.52 -6.76
CA PHE A 372 5.77 13.96 -7.62
C PHE A 372 6.14 15.15 -8.51
N THR A 373 6.97 16.08 -8.02
CA THR A 373 7.49 17.16 -8.87
C THR A 373 8.44 16.63 -9.93
N GLY A 374 9.29 15.65 -9.57
CA GLY A 374 10.28 15.06 -10.48
C GLY A 374 9.68 14.31 -11.67
N ILE A 375 8.53 13.68 -11.47
CA ILE A 375 7.85 12.89 -12.51
C ILE A 375 6.85 13.69 -13.35
N ASN A 376 6.58 14.96 -12.99
CA ASN A 376 5.48 15.75 -13.54
C ASN A 376 5.45 15.75 -15.08
N LEU A 377 6.55 16.07 -15.72
CA LEU A 377 6.61 16.22 -17.18
C LEU A 377 6.24 14.93 -17.94
N SER A 378 6.74 13.80 -17.50
CA SER A 378 6.45 12.50 -18.12
C SER A 378 5.04 12.00 -17.77
N MET A 379 4.54 12.30 -16.58
CA MET A 379 3.15 11.99 -16.20
C MET A 379 2.15 12.81 -17.01
N ASP A 380 2.38 14.11 -17.17
CA ASP A 380 1.56 14.98 -18.05
C ASP A 380 1.51 14.43 -19.48
N TYR A 381 2.66 14.00 -20.01
CA TYR A 381 2.72 13.42 -21.34
C TYR A 381 1.96 12.09 -21.42
N MET A 382 2.13 11.17 -20.46
CA MET A 382 1.37 9.91 -20.42
C MET A 382 -0.14 10.15 -20.28
N ALA A 383 -0.57 11.07 -19.41
CA ALA A 383 -1.97 11.44 -19.29
C ALA A 383 -2.53 12.00 -20.60
N SER A 384 -1.75 12.81 -21.34
CA SER A 384 -2.15 13.31 -22.66
C SER A 384 -2.27 12.19 -23.70
N LEU A 385 -1.40 11.17 -23.65
CA LEU A 385 -1.50 9.98 -24.50
C LEU A 385 -2.80 9.23 -24.24
N LEU A 386 -3.09 8.95 -22.98
CA LEU A 386 -4.34 8.25 -22.56
C LEU A 386 -5.59 9.01 -22.98
N LYS A 387 -5.60 10.34 -22.80
CA LYS A 387 -6.70 11.21 -23.25
C LYS A 387 -6.94 11.10 -24.77
N ASN A 388 -5.88 10.90 -25.53
CA ASN A 388 -5.91 10.69 -26.98
C ASN A 388 -6.04 9.21 -27.39
N LYS A 389 -6.44 8.32 -26.46
CA LYS A 389 -6.61 6.88 -26.66
C LYS A 389 -5.33 6.18 -27.17
N ARG A 390 -4.18 6.66 -26.77
CA ARG A 390 -2.88 6.06 -27.03
C ARG A 390 -2.35 5.40 -25.76
N PRO A 391 -1.57 4.31 -25.88
CA PRO A 391 -1.01 3.64 -24.71
C PRO A 391 0.02 4.54 -24.00
N ALA A 392 0.03 4.49 -22.65
CA ALA A 392 1.01 5.23 -21.85
C ALA A 392 2.47 4.85 -22.20
N SER A 393 2.69 3.61 -22.65
CA SER A 393 3.99 3.10 -23.09
C SER A 393 4.64 3.90 -24.25
N ASP A 394 3.87 4.70 -25.00
CA ASP A 394 4.42 5.61 -26.01
C ASP A 394 5.29 6.73 -25.41
N VAL A 395 5.33 6.86 -24.07
CA VAL A 395 6.28 7.74 -23.37
C VAL A 395 7.73 7.26 -23.53
N MET A 396 7.98 5.96 -23.61
CA MET A 396 9.33 5.40 -23.64
C MET A 396 10.21 5.96 -24.79
N PRO A 397 9.78 5.93 -26.07
CA PRO A 397 10.57 6.54 -27.15
C PRO A 397 10.66 8.07 -27.01
N TRP A 398 9.72 8.73 -26.34
CA TRP A 398 9.80 10.17 -26.07
C TRP A 398 10.90 10.47 -25.04
N ILE A 399 10.95 9.73 -23.91
CA ILE A 399 12.00 9.83 -22.88
C ILE A 399 13.39 9.60 -23.48
N GLN A 400 13.53 8.61 -24.37
CA GLN A 400 14.81 8.34 -25.02
C GLN A 400 15.28 9.52 -25.89
N ARG A 401 14.38 10.16 -26.62
CA ARG A 401 14.69 11.37 -27.41
C ARG A 401 15.10 12.54 -26.52
N GLU A 402 14.34 12.82 -25.46
CA GLU A 402 14.64 13.88 -24.50
C GLU A 402 16.00 13.69 -23.82
N LYS A 403 16.35 12.46 -23.43
CA LYS A 403 17.69 12.13 -22.90
C LYS A 403 18.80 12.39 -23.93
N LEU A 404 18.60 12.00 -25.18
CA LEU A 404 19.57 12.26 -26.26
C LEU A 404 19.72 13.75 -26.53
N ASP A 405 18.63 14.49 -26.57
CA ASP A 405 18.66 15.94 -26.77
C ASP A 405 19.29 16.68 -25.59
N TRP A 406 19.04 16.21 -24.38
CA TRP A 406 19.75 16.68 -23.19
C TRP A 406 21.25 16.44 -23.29
N ILE A 407 21.70 15.22 -23.62
CA ILE A 407 23.12 14.88 -23.80
C ILE A 407 23.74 15.79 -24.84
N ARG A 408 23.08 16.02 -25.97
CA ARG A 408 23.57 16.94 -27.03
C ARG A 408 23.71 18.35 -26.52
N ARG A 409 22.71 18.88 -25.76
CA ARG A 409 22.77 20.21 -25.15
C ARG A 409 23.93 20.37 -24.18
N VAL A 410 24.12 19.39 -23.24
CA VAL A 410 25.18 19.49 -22.25
C VAL A 410 26.56 19.25 -22.81
N SER A 411 26.71 18.44 -23.85
CA SER A 411 28.02 18.20 -24.51
C SER A 411 28.59 19.43 -25.20
N SER A 412 27.77 20.43 -25.53
CA SER A 412 28.17 21.71 -26.11
C SER A 412 28.41 22.83 -25.10
N VAL A 413 28.16 22.57 -23.79
CA VAL A 413 28.20 23.59 -22.73
C VAL A 413 29.51 23.56 -21.98
N ASN A 414 30.16 24.72 -21.87
CA ASN A 414 31.35 24.85 -21.02
C ASN A 414 30.99 24.96 -19.54
N ARG A 415 31.94 24.56 -18.70
CA ARG A 415 31.80 24.57 -17.24
C ARG A 415 31.25 25.87 -16.63
N ASN A 416 31.57 27.02 -17.28
CA ASN A 416 31.18 28.35 -16.77
C ASN A 416 29.95 28.94 -17.43
N ASP A 417 29.39 28.30 -18.46
CA ASP A 417 28.18 28.75 -19.15
C ASP A 417 26.94 28.56 -18.24
N TYR A 418 25.84 29.20 -18.59
CA TYR A 418 24.56 28.98 -17.91
C TYR A 418 24.10 27.54 -18.13
N CYS A 419 23.53 26.94 -17.08
CA CYS A 419 23.05 25.57 -17.18
C CYS A 419 21.89 25.44 -18.18
N PRO A 420 21.95 24.49 -19.09
CA PRO A 420 20.89 24.28 -20.09
C PRO A 420 19.55 23.82 -19.48
N CYS A 421 19.50 23.50 -18.19
CA CYS A 421 18.25 23.17 -17.48
C CYS A 421 17.36 24.42 -17.20
N GLY A 422 17.80 25.63 -17.52
CA GLY A 422 17.06 26.86 -17.30
C GLY A 422 17.09 27.41 -15.86
N SER A 423 17.89 26.79 -14.96
CA SER A 423 17.97 27.22 -13.54
C SER A 423 18.61 28.59 -13.30
N GLY A 424 19.17 29.23 -14.32
CA GLY A 424 19.95 30.47 -14.22
C GLY A 424 21.30 30.31 -13.51
N LYS A 425 21.67 29.11 -13.07
CA LYS A 425 22.98 28.83 -12.46
C LYS A 425 24.02 28.46 -13.52
N LYS A 426 25.31 28.61 -13.19
CA LYS A 426 26.39 28.07 -14.03
C LYS A 426 26.35 26.53 -14.04
N TYR A 427 26.66 25.92 -15.19
CA TYR A 427 26.60 24.46 -15.37
C TYR A 427 27.37 23.70 -14.29
N LYS A 428 28.60 24.13 -13.95
CA LYS A 428 29.41 23.56 -12.85
C LYS A 428 28.81 23.67 -11.44
N LYS A 429 27.76 24.48 -11.26
CA LYS A 429 27.06 24.70 -9.98
C LYS A 429 25.62 24.19 -10.03
N CYS A 430 25.29 23.37 -11.04
CA CYS A 430 23.95 22.85 -11.28
C CYS A 430 24.03 21.37 -11.75
N CYS A 431 23.92 21.10 -13.03
CA CYS A 431 23.79 19.75 -13.59
C CYS A 431 25.14 19.07 -13.95
N MET A 432 26.26 19.68 -13.64
CA MET A 432 27.59 19.09 -13.85
C MET A 432 28.10 18.34 -12.60
N ILE A 433 27.31 18.33 -11.53
CA ILE A 433 27.65 17.69 -10.24
C ILE A 433 27.39 16.21 -10.32
#